data_44178c93a3701191d5a6fadc7e92168e
#
_entry.id   44178c93a3701191d5a6fadc7e92168e
#
_cell.length_a   1.000
_cell.length_b   1.000
_cell.length_c   1.000
_cell.angle_alpha   90.00
_cell.angle_beta   90.00
_cell.angle_gamma   90.00
#
_symmetry.space_group_name_H-M   'P 1'
#
loop_
_entity.id
_entity.type
_entity.pdbx_description
1 polymer ?
#
loop_
_entity_poly.entity_id
_entity_poly.type
_entity_poly.pdbx_seq_one_letter_code
_entity_poly.pdbx_strand_id
1 'polypeptide(L)'
;MDLEYWELLTGEAIEEEEEVAYRDIWVVAEAEDGALTPFSLEMVGKAREMAAALGAYVQAVLLGEGLESLDQELIQRGADSVYLADDPRLAEYHLETYAQVLSNLFQEQKPEIILFGATELGQELAPRLAQRLGTGLLSDCLDLSIDETERVLLAKHPVYGGEYFHVSNFLGAKPQIATVRPGAFRPPFADEYRTGEVEQVAVDLEGVEGKVKVLSVSVEEAQPEVPLSKARVIVAGGRGVADAEGFALVAELAEALGGQVAGSRGAMDEGWIEEERLVGLGGATVKPDLYIACGIPGDVHHYFAMQESKFVVAINKDPNAPIFKVADAGIVGDPKEVIPPLLAELRAL
;
A
#
# COMPACT_ATOMS: atom_id res chain seq x y z
N MET A 1 -3.82 -39.83 24.50
CA MET A 1 -4.74 -40.47 25.48
C MET A 1 -6.07 -40.34 24.81
N ASP A 2 -6.80 -41.46 24.58
CA ASP A 2 -8.03 -41.45 23.79
C ASP A 2 -9.13 -40.71 24.54
N LEU A 3 -9.88 -39.85 23.88
CA LEU A 3 -10.98 -39.06 24.46
C LEU A 3 -12.05 -39.96 25.08
N GLU A 4 -12.39 -41.10 24.45
CA GLU A 4 -13.28 -42.13 24.97
C GLU A 4 -12.79 -42.71 26.32
N TYR A 5 -11.48 -42.80 26.54
CA TYR A 5 -10.93 -43.29 27.80
C TYR A 5 -11.04 -42.28 28.92
N TRP A 6 -11.04 -40.98 28.60
CA TRP A 6 -11.24 -39.91 29.60
C TRP A 6 -12.71 -39.83 30.06
N GLU A 7 -13.67 -39.91 29.12
CA GLU A 7 -15.11 -39.97 29.45
C GLU A 7 -15.47 -41.16 30.36
N LEU A 8 -14.83 -42.31 30.12
CA LEU A 8 -15.02 -43.53 30.94
C LEU A 8 -14.48 -43.37 32.35
N LEU A 9 -13.45 -42.54 32.54
CA LEU A 9 -12.81 -42.35 33.86
C LEU A 9 -13.46 -41.23 34.68
N THR A 10 -13.96 -40.20 34.06
CA THR A 10 -14.48 -38.99 34.75
C THR A 10 -16.00 -38.91 34.79
N GLY A 11 -16.69 -39.60 33.87
CA GLY A 11 -18.14 -39.48 33.69
C GLY A 11 -18.57 -38.10 33.18
N GLU A 12 -17.65 -37.25 32.82
CA GLU A 12 -17.91 -35.94 32.21
C GLU A 12 -17.80 -36.10 30.70
N ALA A 13 -18.89 -35.84 29.97
CA ALA A 13 -18.84 -35.70 28.53
C ALA A 13 -17.96 -34.50 28.21
N ILE A 14 -16.88 -34.70 27.46
CA ILE A 14 -16.16 -33.61 26.87
C ILE A 14 -17.06 -33.09 25.75
N GLU A 15 -17.75 -31.97 25.98
CA GLU A 15 -18.35 -31.25 24.88
C GLU A 15 -17.19 -30.94 23.88
N GLU A 16 -17.18 -31.63 22.73
CA GLU A 16 -16.38 -31.22 21.59
C GLU A 16 -16.89 -29.80 21.27
N GLU A 17 -16.17 -28.78 21.71
CA GLU A 17 -16.35 -27.45 21.15
C GLU A 17 -16.21 -27.63 19.64
N GLU A 18 -17.32 -27.47 18.89
CA GLU A 18 -17.25 -27.40 17.44
C GLU A 18 -16.19 -26.34 17.11
N GLU A 19 -15.02 -26.80 16.66
CA GLU A 19 -13.92 -25.92 16.29
C GLU A 19 -14.41 -25.09 15.10
N VAL A 20 -14.88 -23.87 15.38
CA VAL A 20 -15.40 -22.96 14.36
C VAL A 20 -14.28 -22.75 13.35
N ALA A 21 -14.41 -23.37 12.19
CA ALA A 21 -13.38 -23.37 11.18
C ALA A 21 -13.14 -21.95 10.69
N TYR A 22 -11.87 -21.49 10.75
CA TYR A 22 -11.46 -20.28 10.10
C TYR A 22 -11.68 -20.41 8.60
N ARG A 23 -12.32 -19.40 7.99
CA ARG A 23 -12.68 -19.43 6.58
C ARG A 23 -12.63 -18.03 5.98
N ASP A 24 -12.64 -17.97 4.66
CA ASP A 24 -12.76 -16.78 3.84
C ASP A 24 -11.56 -15.82 3.94
N ILE A 25 -11.44 -14.99 2.93
CA ILE A 25 -10.42 -13.95 2.84
C ILE A 25 -11.09 -12.60 3.04
N TRP A 26 -10.62 -11.86 4.02
CA TRP A 26 -11.15 -10.57 4.39
C TRP A 26 -10.22 -9.45 3.93
N VAL A 27 -10.81 -8.41 3.37
CA VAL A 27 -10.12 -7.18 2.96
C VAL A 27 -10.65 -6.03 3.80
N VAL A 28 -9.76 -5.38 4.54
CA VAL A 28 -10.09 -4.10 5.18
C VAL A 28 -9.91 -3.01 4.15
N ALA A 29 -11.05 -2.52 3.64
CA ALA A 29 -11.09 -1.49 2.63
C ALA A 29 -10.98 -0.09 3.26
N GLU A 30 -10.40 0.83 2.53
CA GLU A 30 -10.22 2.23 2.92
C GLU A 30 -10.94 3.14 1.93
N ALA A 31 -11.53 4.21 2.44
CA ALA A 31 -12.16 5.25 1.64
C ALA A 31 -11.62 6.61 2.04
N GLU A 32 -11.44 7.48 1.06
CA GLU A 32 -11.00 8.87 1.22
C GLU A 32 -11.92 9.76 0.36
N ASP A 33 -12.30 10.92 0.89
CA ASP A 33 -13.15 11.90 0.19
C ASP A 33 -14.44 11.31 -0.41
N GLY A 34 -15.02 10.31 0.26
CA GLY A 34 -16.26 9.65 -0.17
C GLY A 34 -16.09 8.67 -1.33
N ALA A 35 -14.88 8.24 -1.64
CA ALA A 35 -14.58 7.24 -2.65
C ALA A 35 -13.65 6.15 -2.11
N LEU A 36 -13.76 4.93 -2.64
CA LEU A 36 -12.82 3.86 -2.31
C LEU A 36 -11.42 4.20 -2.83
N THR A 37 -10.41 3.94 -2.02
CA THR A 37 -9.03 4.09 -2.48
C THR A 37 -8.72 3.08 -3.59
N PRO A 38 -7.93 3.44 -4.61
CA PRO A 38 -7.53 2.52 -5.67
C PRO A 38 -6.91 1.22 -5.11
N PHE A 39 -6.18 1.36 -4.02
CA PHE A 39 -5.57 0.27 -3.30
C PHE A 39 -6.61 -0.75 -2.76
N SER A 40 -7.73 -0.29 -2.17
CA SER A 40 -8.80 -1.18 -1.69
C SER A 40 -9.34 -2.07 -2.82
N LEU A 41 -9.46 -1.52 -4.02
CA LEU A 41 -9.89 -2.25 -5.21
C LEU A 41 -8.84 -3.27 -5.68
N GLU A 42 -7.54 -2.93 -5.60
CA GLU A 42 -6.45 -3.86 -5.88
C GLU A 42 -6.50 -5.07 -4.95
N MET A 43 -6.73 -4.83 -3.66
CA MET A 43 -6.78 -5.87 -2.63
C MET A 43 -7.96 -6.82 -2.81
N VAL A 44 -9.15 -6.31 -3.15
CA VAL A 44 -10.31 -7.14 -3.45
C VAL A 44 -10.02 -8.05 -4.66
N GLY A 45 -9.36 -7.52 -5.68
CA GLY A 45 -8.94 -8.32 -6.85
C GLY A 45 -7.97 -9.44 -6.48
N LYS A 46 -6.96 -9.14 -5.66
CA LYS A 46 -5.99 -10.15 -5.21
C LYS A 46 -6.61 -11.16 -4.27
N ALA A 47 -7.48 -10.73 -3.36
CA ALA A 47 -8.25 -11.62 -2.50
C ALA A 47 -9.09 -12.59 -3.33
N ARG A 48 -9.73 -12.13 -4.43
CA ARG A 48 -10.51 -12.98 -5.33
C ARG A 48 -9.69 -14.05 -6.02
N GLU A 49 -8.49 -13.70 -6.48
CA GLU A 49 -7.54 -14.67 -7.04
C GLU A 49 -7.19 -15.77 -6.03
N MET A 50 -6.84 -15.38 -4.80
CA MET A 50 -6.47 -16.32 -3.74
C MET A 50 -7.67 -17.14 -3.24
N ALA A 51 -8.85 -16.53 -3.14
CA ALA A 51 -10.08 -17.22 -2.74
C ALA A 51 -10.47 -18.34 -3.73
N ALA A 52 -10.23 -18.12 -5.02
CA ALA A 52 -10.46 -19.16 -6.03
C ALA A 52 -9.57 -20.38 -5.82
N ALA A 53 -8.32 -20.20 -5.39
CA ALA A 53 -7.41 -21.30 -5.06
C ALA A 53 -7.83 -22.06 -3.79
N LEU A 54 -8.41 -21.37 -2.80
CA LEU A 54 -8.84 -21.96 -1.53
C LEU A 54 -10.27 -22.51 -1.53
N GLY A 55 -11.07 -22.22 -2.58
CA GLY A 55 -12.51 -22.48 -2.57
C GLY A 55 -13.24 -21.66 -1.49
N ALA A 56 -12.77 -20.44 -1.21
CA ALA A 56 -13.26 -19.53 -0.18
C ALA A 56 -14.01 -18.34 -0.81
N TYR A 57 -14.69 -17.55 0.04
CA TYR A 57 -15.33 -16.30 -0.33
C TYR A 57 -14.42 -15.10 -0.02
N VAL A 58 -14.71 -13.97 -0.66
CA VAL A 58 -14.07 -12.68 -0.38
C VAL A 58 -15.04 -11.79 0.38
N GLN A 59 -14.66 -11.44 1.59
CA GLN A 59 -15.39 -10.52 2.44
C GLN A 59 -14.66 -9.18 2.46
N ALA A 60 -15.35 -8.08 2.23
CA ALA A 60 -14.80 -6.75 2.43
C ALA A 60 -15.40 -6.11 3.67
N VAL A 61 -14.61 -5.37 4.44
CA VAL A 61 -15.12 -4.58 5.56
C VAL A 61 -14.71 -3.13 5.38
N LEU A 62 -15.66 -2.23 5.60
CA LEU A 62 -15.48 -0.79 5.48
C LEU A 62 -16.00 -0.11 6.75
N LEU A 63 -15.19 0.78 7.33
CA LEU A 63 -15.51 1.53 8.53
C LEU A 63 -15.47 3.02 8.24
N GLY A 64 -16.42 3.77 8.80
CA GLY A 64 -16.47 5.23 8.65
C GLY A 64 -17.85 5.81 8.87
N GLU A 65 -18.12 6.96 8.25
CA GLU A 65 -19.43 7.62 8.21
C GLU A 65 -19.81 7.92 6.76
N GLY A 66 -21.08 7.68 6.42
CA GLY A 66 -21.61 8.00 5.08
C GLY A 66 -21.10 7.07 3.98
N LEU A 67 -20.94 5.79 4.29
CA LEU A 67 -20.36 4.77 3.41
C LEU A 67 -21.36 4.21 2.38
N GLU A 68 -22.60 4.69 2.39
CA GLU A 68 -23.64 4.26 1.46
C GLU A 68 -23.16 4.45 0.01
N SER A 69 -23.33 3.44 -0.81
CA SER A 69 -22.91 3.33 -2.21
C SER A 69 -21.49 2.79 -2.48
N LEU A 70 -20.60 2.74 -1.50
CA LEU A 70 -19.25 2.18 -1.69
C LEU A 70 -19.25 0.65 -1.67
N ASP A 71 -20.21 0.05 -1.00
CA ASP A 71 -20.46 -1.39 -0.94
C ASP A 71 -20.63 -2.01 -2.34
N GLN A 72 -21.43 -1.38 -3.18
CA GLN A 72 -21.71 -1.86 -4.52
C GLN A 72 -20.45 -1.91 -5.39
N GLU A 73 -19.55 -0.92 -5.25
CA GLU A 73 -18.29 -0.93 -5.99
C GLU A 73 -17.38 -2.08 -5.53
N LEU A 74 -17.29 -2.36 -4.23
CA LEU A 74 -16.55 -3.51 -3.70
C LEU A 74 -17.07 -4.84 -4.24
N ILE A 75 -18.41 -5.00 -4.31
CA ILE A 75 -19.05 -6.18 -4.88
C ILE A 75 -18.71 -6.31 -6.36
N GLN A 76 -18.87 -5.26 -7.15
CA GLN A 76 -18.55 -5.24 -8.58
C GLN A 76 -17.08 -5.56 -8.87
N ARG A 77 -16.18 -5.27 -7.93
CA ARG A 77 -14.74 -5.56 -8.04
C ARG A 77 -14.35 -6.95 -7.54
N GLY A 78 -15.28 -7.71 -6.92
CA GLY A 78 -15.00 -9.09 -6.60
C GLY A 78 -15.34 -9.55 -5.19
N ALA A 79 -15.79 -8.68 -4.29
CA ALA A 79 -16.29 -9.10 -2.98
C ALA A 79 -17.58 -9.93 -3.14
N ASP A 80 -17.75 -10.94 -2.31
CA ASP A 80 -18.98 -11.74 -2.21
C ASP A 80 -19.93 -11.13 -1.19
N SER A 81 -19.39 -10.56 -0.10
CA SER A 81 -20.14 -9.79 0.88
C SER A 81 -19.36 -8.57 1.36
N VAL A 82 -20.07 -7.55 1.80
CA VAL A 82 -19.51 -6.33 2.37
C VAL A 82 -20.09 -6.08 3.75
N TYR A 83 -19.23 -5.92 4.73
CA TYR A 83 -19.56 -5.59 6.11
C TYR A 83 -19.35 -4.09 6.32
N LEU A 84 -20.42 -3.35 6.57
CA LEU A 84 -20.40 -1.90 6.76
C LEU A 84 -20.53 -1.55 8.24
N ALA A 85 -19.49 -0.92 8.79
CA ALA A 85 -19.56 -0.26 10.09
C ALA A 85 -19.73 1.27 9.84
N ASP A 86 -20.95 1.67 9.48
CA ASP A 86 -21.30 3.07 9.20
C ASP A 86 -21.84 3.74 10.45
N ASP A 87 -21.01 4.56 11.10
CA ASP A 87 -21.38 5.22 12.36
C ASP A 87 -20.64 6.55 12.49
N PRO A 88 -21.32 7.65 12.91
CA PRO A 88 -20.68 8.96 13.13
C PRO A 88 -19.47 8.94 14.06
N ARG A 89 -19.38 7.96 14.95
CA ARG A 89 -18.23 7.80 15.86
C ARG A 89 -16.98 7.26 15.15
N LEU A 90 -17.11 6.82 13.90
CA LEU A 90 -16.04 6.35 13.03
C LEU A 90 -15.71 7.34 11.91
N ALA A 91 -16.33 8.55 11.91
CA ALA A 91 -16.08 9.59 10.90
C ALA A 91 -14.61 9.95 10.78
N GLU A 92 -13.92 10.00 11.92
CA GLU A 92 -12.48 10.19 11.96
C GLU A 92 -11.79 8.91 12.45
N TYR A 93 -10.68 8.59 11.80
CA TYR A 93 -9.90 7.43 12.19
C TYR A 93 -9.31 7.59 13.60
N HIS A 94 -9.60 6.64 14.45
CA HIS A 94 -8.97 6.45 15.74
C HIS A 94 -8.61 4.97 15.91
N LEU A 95 -7.34 4.70 16.15
CA LEU A 95 -6.84 3.33 16.28
C LEU A 95 -7.67 2.46 17.23
N GLU A 96 -8.00 2.97 18.42
CA GLU A 96 -8.69 2.15 19.44
C GLU A 96 -10.14 1.82 19.06
N THR A 97 -10.85 2.75 18.40
CA THR A 97 -12.24 2.52 17.95
C THR A 97 -12.29 1.53 16.79
N TYR A 98 -11.46 1.74 15.76
CA TYR A 98 -11.36 0.84 14.61
C TYR A 98 -10.90 -0.57 15.03
N ALA A 99 -9.86 -0.65 15.87
CA ALA A 99 -9.36 -1.93 16.38
C ALA A 99 -10.41 -2.66 17.22
N GLN A 100 -11.28 -1.96 17.97
CA GLN A 100 -12.33 -2.58 18.75
C GLN A 100 -13.39 -3.21 17.85
N VAL A 101 -13.91 -2.43 16.89
CA VAL A 101 -14.94 -2.90 15.94
C VAL A 101 -14.43 -4.11 15.16
N LEU A 102 -13.24 -4.01 14.58
CA LEU A 102 -12.65 -5.12 13.80
C LEU A 102 -12.30 -6.32 14.66
N SER A 103 -11.81 -6.13 15.90
CA SER A 103 -11.54 -7.27 16.79
C SER A 103 -12.81 -8.05 17.10
N ASN A 104 -13.91 -7.37 17.42
CA ASN A 104 -15.19 -8.01 17.70
C ASN A 104 -15.68 -8.79 16.47
N LEU A 105 -15.68 -8.14 15.31
CA LEU A 105 -16.09 -8.75 14.05
C LEU A 105 -15.26 -9.99 13.70
N PHE A 106 -13.93 -9.90 13.77
CA PHE A 106 -13.06 -11.01 13.41
C PHE A 106 -13.03 -12.15 14.43
N GLN A 107 -13.32 -11.88 15.69
CA GLN A 107 -13.53 -12.93 16.69
C GLN A 107 -14.80 -13.72 16.43
N GLU A 108 -15.86 -13.05 15.96
CA GLU A 108 -17.14 -13.67 15.61
C GLU A 108 -17.05 -14.44 14.28
N GLN A 109 -16.53 -13.80 13.23
CA GLN A 109 -16.56 -14.33 11.86
C GLN A 109 -15.44 -15.33 11.54
N LYS A 110 -14.36 -15.37 12.36
CA LYS A 110 -13.22 -16.29 12.19
C LYS A 110 -12.61 -16.27 10.80
N PRO A 111 -12.11 -15.11 10.31
CA PRO A 111 -11.45 -15.02 9.01
C PRO A 111 -10.21 -15.91 8.93
N GLU A 112 -9.98 -16.59 7.81
CA GLU A 112 -8.75 -17.37 7.58
C GLU A 112 -7.57 -16.47 7.25
N ILE A 113 -7.81 -15.46 6.40
CA ILE A 113 -6.81 -14.48 5.95
C ILE A 113 -7.42 -13.08 6.08
N ILE A 114 -6.64 -12.12 6.56
CA ILE A 114 -7.03 -10.70 6.62
C ILE A 114 -5.98 -9.87 5.91
N LEU A 115 -6.42 -9.04 4.97
CA LEU A 115 -5.57 -8.19 4.15
C LEU A 115 -5.81 -6.71 4.46
N PHE A 116 -4.73 -5.99 4.69
CA PHE A 116 -4.71 -4.54 4.88
C PHE A 116 -3.81 -3.88 3.85
N GLY A 117 -3.98 -2.58 3.62
CA GLY A 117 -2.96 -1.75 3.02
C GLY A 117 -1.72 -1.57 3.88
N ALA A 118 -0.58 -1.43 3.27
CA ALA A 118 0.59 -0.84 3.92
C ALA A 118 0.50 0.69 3.86
N THR A 119 -0.71 1.23 4.04
CA THR A 119 -1.04 2.65 4.22
C THR A 119 -0.73 3.08 5.65
N GLU A 120 -0.82 4.37 5.97
CA GLU A 120 -0.66 4.86 7.34
C GLU A 120 -1.65 4.18 8.29
N LEU A 121 -2.93 4.08 7.89
CA LEU A 121 -3.97 3.38 8.63
C LEU A 121 -3.62 1.91 8.84
N GLY A 122 -3.30 1.20 7.78
CA GLY A 122 -3.03 -0.24 7.85
C GLY A 122 -1.75 -0.58 8.61
N GLN A 123 -0.71 0.25 8.52
CA GLN A 123 0.53 0.06 9.29
C GLN A 123 0.33 0.24 10.80
N GLU A 124 -0.65 1.02 11.22
CA GLU A 124 -1.01 1.19 12.62
C GLU A 124 -2.01 0.13 13.10
N LEU A 125 -3.02 -0.15 12.30
CA LEU A 125 -4.17 -0.99 12.67
C LEU A 125 -3.86 -2.49 12.62
N ALA A 126 -3.17 -2.97 11.56
CA ALA A 126 -2.90 -4.39 11.39
C ALA A 126 -2.05 -5.00 12.52
N PRO A 127 -0.95 -4.39 13.01
CA PRO A 127 -0.20 -4.94 14.12
C PRO A 127 -0.99 -4.92 15.43
N ARG A 128 -1.85 -3.92 15.63
CA ARG A 128 -2.75 -3.86 16.80
C ARG A 128 -3.73 -5.02 16.80
N LEU A 129 -4.31 -5.32 15.65
CA LEU A 129 -5.24 -6.44 15.49
C LEU A 129 -4.53 -7.79 15.60
N ALA A 130 -3.37 -7.95 14.99
CA ALA A 130 -2.56 -9.16 15.13
C ALA A 130 -2.29 -9.50 16.59
N GLN A 131 -1.92 -8.51 17.39
CA GLN A 131 -1.71 -8.69 18.83
C GLN A 131 -3.00 -9.05 19.58
N ARG A 132 -4.14 -8.39 19.26
CA ARG A 132 -5.43 -8.69 19.91
C ARG A 132 -5.98 -10.07 19.56
N LEU A 133 -5.74 -10.53 18.32
CA LEU A 133 -6.18 -11.84 17.82
C LEU A 133 -5.15 -12.95 18.14
N GLY A 134 -4.02 -12.62 18.74
CA GLY A 134 -2.98 -13.59 19.14
C GLY A 134 -2.25 -14.24 17.97
N THR A 135 -2.12 -13.52 16.85
CA THR A 135 -1.46 -14.01 15.63
C THR A 135 -0.29 -13.12 15.21
N GLY A 136 0.39 -13.49 14.12
CA GLY A 136 1.46 -12.71 13.54
C GLY A 136 1.01 -11.79 12.41
N LEU A 137 1.92 -10.94 11.91
CA LEU A 137 1.73 -10.02 10.80
C LEU A 137 2.83 -10.16 9.76
N LEU A 138 2.46 -10.36 8.49
CA LEU A 138 3.33 -10.22 7.34
C LEU A 138 3.20 -8.79 6.82
N SER A 139 4.23 -7.96 7.01
CA SER A 139 4.14 -6.53 6.73
C SER A 139 4.78 -6.14 5.39
N ASP A 140 4.22 -5.10 4.74
CA ASP A 140 4.76 -4.44 3.54
C ASP A 140 5.07 -5.42 2.40
N CYS A 141 4.13 -6.30 2.10
CA CYS A 141 4.25 -7.33 1.07
C CYS A 141 4.15 -6.72 -0.33
N LEU A 142 4.96 -7.22 -1.28
CA LEU A 142 4.86 -6.86 -2.70
C LEU A 142 4.04 -7.86 -3.51
N ASP A 143 3.95 -9.09 -3.04
CA ASP A 143 3.17 -10.14 -3.70
C ASP A 143 2.68 -11.14 -2.66
N LEU A 144 1.53 -11.74 -2.94
CA LEU A 144 0.89 -12.75 -2.12
C LEU A 144 0.54 -13.96 -2.97
N SER A 145 0.69 -15.14 -2.41
CA SER A 145 0.23 -16.39 -3.02
C SER A 145 -0.23 -17.36 -1.93
N ILE A 146 -0.86 -18.44 -2.33
CA ILE A 146 -1.35 -19.47 -1.41
C ILE A 146 -0.63 -20.79 -1.67
N ASP A 147 -0.17 -21.44 -0.62
CA ASP A 147 0.06 -22.88 -0.65
C ASP A 147 -1.30 -23.57 -0.41
N GLU A 148 -1.84 -24.14 -1.48
CA GLU A 148 -3.18 -24.75 -1.46
C GLU A 148 -3.26 -26.00 -0.58
N THR A 149 -2.15 -26.70 -0.41
CA THR A 149 -2.09 -27.94 0.37
C THR A 149 -2.16 -27.65 1.87
N GLU A 150 -1.35 -26.71 2.32
CA GLU A 150 -1.26 -26.32 3.72
C GLU A 150 -2.22 -25.16 4.08
N ARG A 151 -2.90 -24.58 3.10
CA ARG A 151 -3.75 -23.37 3.22
C ARG A 151 -3.00 -22.23 3.89
N VAL A 152 -1.76 -21.99 3.45
CA VAL A 152 -0.84 -21.01 4.04
C VAL A 152 -0.62 -19.84 3.08
N LEU A 153 -0.76 -18.63 3.62
CA LEU A 153 -0.42 -17.40 2.92
C LEU A 153 1.10 -17.26 2.81
N LEU A 154 1.58 -17.15 1.59
CA LEU A 154 2.96 -16.87 1.25
C LEU A 154 3.10 -15.40 0.87
N ALA A 155 3.85 -14.64 1.64
CA ALA A 155 4.08 -13.22 1.41
C ALA A 155 5.51 -12.98 0.91
N LYS A 156 5.62 -12.21 -0.16
CA LYS A 156 6.88 -11.88 -0.81
C LYS A 156 7.32 -10.47 -0.45
N HIS A 157 8.52 -10.37 0.13
CA HIS A 157 9.11 -9.11 0.57
C HIS A 157 10.40 -8.82 -0.18
N PRO A 158 10.65 -7.57 -0.60
CA PRO A 158 11.94 -7.19 -1.14
C PRO A 158 12.96 -7.10 -0.01
N VAL A 159 14.15 -7.63 -0.23
CA VAL A 159 15.29 -7.50 0.69
C VAL A 159 16.53 -7.06 -0.09
N TYR A 160 17.51 -6.47 0.61
CA TYR A 160 18.73 -5.93 0.01
C TYR A 160 18.45 -4.97 -1.17
N GLY A 161 17.51 -4.03 -0.98
CA GLY A 161 17.16 -3.07 -2.01
C GLY A 161 16.43 -3.66 -3.23
N GLY A 162 15.79 -4.82 -3.08
CA GLY A 162 15.06 -5.48 -4.17
C GLY A 162 15.89 -6.46 -5.00
N GLU A 163 17.17 -6.65 -4.66
CA GLU A 163 18.00 -7.66 -5.34
C GLU A 163 17.53 -9.09 -5.08
N TYR A 164 16.92 -9.31 -3.91
CA TYR A 164 16.39 -10.62 -3.52
C TYR A 164 14.97 -10.46 -2.97
N PHE A 165 14.23 -11.55 -3.05
CA PHE A 165 12.91 -11.65 -2.42
C PHE A 165 12.94 -12.70 -1.33
N HIS A 166 12.46 -12.33 -0.17
CA HIS A 166 12.19 -13.26 0.92
C HIS A 166 10.71 -13.65 0.88
N VAL A 167 10.43 -14.94 0.96
CA VAL A 167 9.06 -15.45 1.09
C VAL A 167 8.86 -15.89 2.53
N SER A 168 7.86 -15.31 3.18
CA SER A 168 7.49 -15.57 4.57
C SER A 168 6.09 -16.15 4.68
N ASN A 169 5.84 -16.89 5.74
CA ASN A 169 4.53 -17.39 6.12
C ASN A 169 4.42 -17.54 7.64
N PHE A 170 3.22 -17.84 8.12
CA PHE A 170 2.96 -18.25 9.49
C PHE A 170 2.31 -19.64 9.49
N LEU A 171 3.09 -20.67 9.74
CA LEU A 171 2.59 -22.03 9.88
C LEU A 171 1.74 -22.18 11.14
N GLY A 172 0.48 -22.59 10.96
CA GLY A 172 -0.43 -22.93 12.06
C GLY A 172 -1.07 -21.75 12.81
N ALA A 173 -0.74 -20.51 12.48
CA ALA A 173 -1.40 -19.35 13.08
C ALA A 173 -2.60 -18.90 12.23
N LYS A 174 -3.73 -18.62 12.88
CA LYS A 174 -4.94 -18.04 12.25
C LYS A 174 -5.55 -16.98 13.14
N PRO A 175 -6.10 -15.89 12.56
CA PRO A 175 -6.04 -15.55 11.13
C PRO A 175 -4.61 -15.24 10.66
N GLN A 176 -4.36 -15.41 9.35
CA GLN A 176 -3.12 -15.00 8.71
C GLN A 176 -3.27 -13.54 8.25
N ILE A 177 -2.51 -12.61 8.84
CA ILE A 177 -2.68 -11.18 8.57
C ILE A 177 -1.50 -10.68 7.72
N ALA A 178 -1.83 -9.91 6.67
CA ALA A 178 -0.82 -9.26 5.84
C ALA A 178 -1.17 -7.80 5.54
N THR A 179 -0.15 -6.92 5.51
CA THR A 179 -0.26 -5.60 4.89
C THR A 179 0.44 -5.62 3.54
N VAL A 180 -0.17 -5.00 2.54
CA VAL A 180 0.31 -5.01 1.15
C VAL A 180 0.59 -3.60 0.68
N ARG A 181 1.70 -3.43 0.01
CA ARG A 181 2.12 -2.13 -0.53
C ARG A 181 1.13 -1.66 -1.60
N PRO A 182 0.61 -0.42 -1.51
CA PRO A 182 -0.21 0.18 -2.55
C PRO A 182 0.48 0.15 -3.93
N GLY A 183 -0.26 -0.17 -4.98
CA GLY A 183 0.28 -0.31 -6.34
C GLY A 183 0.97 -1.66 -6.62
N ALA A 184 0.93 -2.62 -5.68
CA ALA A 184 1.47 -3.96 -5.90
C ALA A 184 0.65 -4.76 -6.91
N PHE A 185 -0.66 -4.52 -6.99
CA PHE A 185 -1.57 -5.23 -7.89
C PHE A 185 -2.32 -4.25 -8.79
N ARG A 186 -3.10 -4.81 -9.72
CA ARG A 186 -3.99 -4.02 -10.57
C ARG A 186 -5.42 -4.21 -10.09
N PRO A 187 -6.22 -3.13 -10.00
CA PRO A 187 -7.63 -3.25 -9.72
C PRO A 187 -8.30 -4.11 -10.81
N PRO A 188 -9.20 -5.02 -10.44
CA PRO A 188 -9.96 -5.78 -11.43
C PRO A 188 -10.94 -4.88 -12.16
N PHE A 189 -11.37 -5.30 -13.36
CA PHE A 189 -12.48 -4.64 -14.03
C PHE A 189 -13.76 -4.82 -13.22
N ALA A 190 -14.61 -3.77 -13.20
CA ALA A 190 -15.91 -3.87 -12.57
C ALA A 190 -16.83 -4.79 -13.37
N ASP A 191 -17.52 -5.71 -12.68
CA ASP A 191 -18.62 -6.50 -13.22
C ASP A 191 -19.93 -5.89 -12.71
N GLU A 192 -20.58 -5.09 -13.55
CA GLU A 192 -21.82 -4.39 -13.21
C GLU A 192 -23.00 -5.33 -12.89
N TYR A 193 -22.90 -6.60 -13.28
CA TYR A 193 -23.94 -7.61 -13.02
C TYR A 193 -23.68 -8.43 -11.76
N ARG A 194 -22.52 -8.24 -11.13
CA ARG A 194 -22.19 -8.97 -9.92
C ARG A 194 -23.06 -8.51 -8.77
N THR A 195 -23.64 -9.47 -8.05
CA THR A 195 -24.41 -9.26 -6.83
C THR A 195 -23.67 -9.85 -5.65
N GLY A 196 -23.86 -9.27 -4.47
CA GLY A 196 -23.30 -9.72 -3.21
C GLY A 196 -24.22 -9.34 -2.05
N GLU A 197 -23.85 -9.75 -0.86
CA GLU A 197 -24.58 -9.44 0.37
C GLU A 197 -23.95 -8.23 1.06
N VAL A 198 -24.78 -7.43 1.72
CA VAL A 198 -24.32 -6.28 2.51
C VAL A 198 -24.84 -6.47 3.93
N GLU A 199 -23.92 -6.51 4.88
CA GLU A 199 -24.23 -6.67 6.30
C GLU A 199 -23.83 -5.42 7.08
N GLN A 200 -24.76 -4.94 7.93
CA GLN A 200 -24.46 -3.84 8.84
C GLN A 200 -23.76 -4.36 10.10
N VAL A 201 -22.62 -3.81 10.41
CA VAL A 201 -21.83 -4.17 11.59
C VAL A 201 -22.24 -3.28 12.77
N ALA A 202 -22.60 -3.90 13.88
CA ALA A 202 -22.86 -3.14 15.09
C ALA A 202 -21.57 -2.52 15.65
N VAL A 203 -21.59 -1.21 15.84
CA VAL A 203 -20.45 -0.46 16.40
C VAL A 203 -20.58 -0.43 17.91
N ASP A 204 -19.96 -1.43 18.57
CA ASP A 204 -19.86 -1.48 20.03
C ASP A 204 -18.52 -0.92 20.49
N LEU A 205 -18.58 0.24 21.16
CA LEU A 205 -17.42 0.95 21.71
C LEU A 205 -17.49 1.01 23.25
N GLU A 206 -18.23 0.10 23.89
CA GLU A 206 -18.30 0.05 25.35
C GLU A 206 -16.91 -0.23 25.93
N GLY A 207 -16.47 0.62 26.86
CA GLY A 207 -15.14 0.51 27.49
C GLY A 207 -13.96 1.01 26.64
N VAL A 208 -14.20 1.53 25.45
CA VAL A 208 -13.16 2.17 24.65
C VAL A 208 -12.97 3.61 25.11
N GLU A 209 -11.91 3.86 25.88
CA GLU A 209 -11.52 5.21 26.23
C GLU A 209 -10.65 5.81 25.12
N GLY A 210 -11.18 6.81 24.43
CA GLY A 210 -10.40 7.62 23.49
C GLY A 210 -9.29 8.40 24.22
N LYS A 211 -8.03 7.94 24.09
CA LYS A 211 -6.87 8.60 24.70
C LYS A 211 -6.42 9.84 23.91
N VAL A 212 -6.87 9.97 22.69
CA VAL A 212 -6.53 11.05 21.76
C VAL A 212 -7.82 11.72 21.31
N LYS A 213 -7.80 13.03 21.19
CA LYS A 213 -8.90 13.82 20.65
C LYS A 213 -8.35 14.75 19.57
N VAL A 214 -8.87 14.66 18.38
CA VAL A 214 -8.61 15.63 17.31
C VAL A 214 -9.15 16.98 17.73
N LEU A 215 -8.31 18.00 17.80
CA LEU A 215 -8.68 19.36 18.17
C LEU A 215 -8.96 20.22 16.95
N SER A 216 -8.26 20.00 15.86
CA SER A 216 -8.46 20.68 14.58
C SER A 216 -7.80 19.87 13.47
N VAL A 217 -8.42 19.85 12.32
CA VAL A 217 -7.85 19.40 11.06
C VAL A 217 -7.65 20.63 10.19
N SER A 218 -6.43 20.89 9.73
CA SER A 218 -6.13 21.91 8.74
C SER A 218 -5.65 21.22 7.48
N VAL A 219 -6.41 21.34 6.42
CA VAL A 219 -5.95 20.93 5.09
C VAL A 219 -5.17 22.14 4.55
N GLU A 220 -3.85 22.02 4.42
CA GLU A 220 -3.11 22.96 3.60
C GLU A 220 -3.62 22.78 2.16
N GLU A 221 -4.20 23.83 1.60
CA GLU A 221 -4.49 23.88 0.17
C GLU A 221 -3.15 23.86 -0.59
N ALA A 222 -2.52 22.69 -0.66
CA ALA A 222 -1.48 22.46 -1.62
C ALA A 222 -2.07 22.78 -3.00
N GLN A 223 -1.39 23.62 -3.79
CA GLN A 223 -1.78 23.80 -5.19
C GLN A 223 -1.96 22.40 -5.80
N PRO A 224 -2.90 22.19 -6.74
CA PRO A 224 -3.21 20.86 -7.26
C PRO A 224 -2.05 20.33 -8.10
N GLU A 225 -0.95 20.03 -7.42
CA GLU A 225 0.18 19.39 -8.03
C GLU A 225 -0.14 17.89 -8.19
N VAL A 226 0.06 17.39 -9.39
CA VAL A 226 -0.13 15.97 -9.66
C VAL A 226 0.80 15.17 -8.75
N PRO A 227 0.28 14.24 -7.93
CA PRO A 227 1.12 13.39 -7.11
C PRO A 227 2.18 12.67 -7.95
N LEU A 228 3.40 12.55 -7.44
CA LEU A 228 4.49 11.91 -8.18
C LEU A 228 4.14 10.50 -8.66
N SER A 229 3.35 9.76 -7.89
CA SER A 229 2.89 8.40 -8.23
C SER A 229 2.00 8.35 -9.49
N LYS A 230 1.36 9.47 -9.85
CA LYS A 230 0.50 9.60 -11.05
C LYS A 230 1.15 10.37 -12.19
N ALA A 231 2.36 10.88 -11.99
CA ALA A 231 3.06 11.68 -12.99
C ALA A 231 3.54 10.82 -14.16
N ARG A 232 3.29 11.27 -15.39
CA ARG A 232 3.76 10.60 -16.61
C ARG A 232 5.20 10.96 -16.95
N VAL A 233 5.63 12.15 -16.58
CA VAL A 233 7.01 12.64 -16.77
C VAL A 233 7.51 13.16 -15.44
N ILE A 234 8.69 12.70 -15.03
CA ILE A 234 9.38 13.16 -13.83
C ILE A 234 10.79 13.58 -14.18
N VAL A 235 11.17 14.79 -13.75
CA VAL A 235 12.54 15.25 -13.78
C VAL A 235 13.05 15.39 -12.36
N ALA A 236 14.02 14.56 -11.98
CA ALA A 236 14.53 14.49 -10.62
C ALA A 236 15.95 15.04 -10.53
N GLY A 237 16.18 15.91 -9.52
CA GLY A 237 17.47 16.46 -9.19
C GLY A 237 18.13 15.75 -8.01
N GLY A 238 19.44 15.56 -8.07
CA GLY A 238 20.24 15.08 -6.96
C GLY A 238 21.28 16.11 -6.53
N ARG A 239 22.09 15.79 -5.52
CA ARG A 239 23.17 16.66 -5.04
C ARG A 239 24.18 17.05 -6.14
N GLY A 240 24.25 16.27 -7.23
CA GLY A 240 25.15 16.54 -8.38
C GLY A 240 24.77 17.76 -9.22
N VAL A 241 23.59 18.39 -9.00
CA VAL A 241 23.23 19.69 -9.62
C VAL A 241 23.92 20.87 -8.93
N ALA A 242 24.62 20.64 -7.84
CA ALA A 242 25.53 21.48 -7.09
C ALA A 242 24.89 22.52 -6.15
N ASP A 243 23.83 23.21 -6.55
CA ASP A 243 23.17 24.25 -5.75
C ASP A 243 21.73 24.50 -6.19
N ALA A 244 21.07 25.44 -5.52
CA ALA A 244 19.67 25.81 -5.82
C ALA A 244 19.47 26.35 -7.24
N GLU A 245 20.46 27.02 -7.84
CA GLU A 245 20.38 27.47 -9.23
C GLU A 245 20.37 26.30 -10.21
N GLY A 246 21.23 25.29 -9.95
CA GLY A 246 21.22 24.03 -10.71
C GLY A 246 19.92 23.26 -10.54
N PHE A 247 19.31 23.31 -9.34
CA PHE A 247 18.01 22.68 -9.10
C PHE A 247 16.87 23.43 -9.80
N ALA A 248 16.94 24.76 -9.92
CA ALA A 248 15.98 25.55 -10.69
C ALA A 248 15.95 25.14 -12.18
N LEU A 249 17.09 24.77 -12.76
CA LEU A 249 17.15 24.23 -14.13
C LEU A 249 16.42 22.88 -14.26
N VAL A 250 16.46 22.04 -13.21
CA VAL A 250 15.69 20.80 -13.16
C VAL A 250 14.19 21.09 -13.18
N ALA A 251 13.75 22.11 -12.42
CA ALA A 251 12.36 22.53 -12.41
C ALA A 251 11.92 23.09 -13.78
N GLU A 252 12.74 23.94 -14.42
CA GLU A 252 12.46 24.44 -15.77
C GLU A 252 12.36 23.31 -16.80
N LEU A 253 13.19 22.28 -16.68
CA LEU A 253 13.15 21.13 -17.58
C LEU A 253 11.86 20.31 -17.37
N ALA A 254 11.44 20.13 -16.13
CA ALA A 254 10.17 19.46 -15.81
C ALA A 254 8.98 20.24 -16.40
N GLU A 255 8.93 21.55 -16.20
CA GLU A 255 7.89 22.42 -16.77
C GLU A 255 7.87 22.36 -18.31
N ALA A 256 9.01 22.46 -18.96
CA ALA A 256 9.12 22.39 -20.42
C ALA A 256 8.62 21.06 -21.01
N LEU A 257 8.67 19.98 -20.24
CA LEU A 257 8.19 18.66 -20.62
C LEU A 257 6.76 18.37 -20.13
N GLY A 258 6.12 19.32 -19.46
CA GLY A 258 4.80 19.13 -18.84
C GLY A 258 4.81 18.05 -17.74
N GLY A 259 5.96 17.88 -17.08
CA GLY A 259 6.21 16.88 -16.06
C GLY A 259 6.24 17.45 -14.64
N GLN A 260 6.56 16.58 -13.69
CA GLN A 260 6.68 16.92 -12.28
C GLN A 260 8.14 16.97 -11.86
N VAL A 261 8.46 17.90 -10.96
CA VAL A 261 9.78 18.00 -10.33
C VAL A 261 9.84 16.99 -9.18
N ALA A 262 10.96 16.32 -9.07
CA ALA A 262 11.27 15.45 -7.94
C ALA A 262 12.75 15.58 -7.54
N GLY A 263 13.14 14.94 -6.46
CA GLY A 263 14.54 14.90 -6.07
C GLY A 263 14.92 13.64 -5.31
N SER A 264 16.22 13.44 -5.19
CA SER A 264 16.79 12.42 -4.33
C SER A 264 16.89 12.90 -2.88
N ARG A 265 17.15 11.99 -1.95
CA ARG A 265 17.43 12.33 -0.53
C ARG A 265 18.49 13.42 -0.42
N GLY A 266 19.51 13.40 -1.27
CA GLY A 266 20.54 14.43 -1.28
C GLY A 266 20.03 15.83 -1.61
N ALA A 267 19.04 15.96 -2.48
CA ALA A 267 18.40 17.24 -2.78
C ALA A 267 17.51 17.73 -1.63
N MET A 268 16.83 16.81 -0.95
CA MET A 268 16.01 17.10 0.22
C MET A 268 16.89 17.57 1.41
N ASP A 269 17.99 16.88 1.68
CA ASP A 269 18.92 17.26 2.75
C ASP A 269 19.54 18.67 2.57
N GLU A 270 19.68 19.13 1.31
CA GLU A 270 20.11 20.48 0.96
C GLU A 270 18.95 21.52 0.98
N GLY A 271 17.70 21.07 1.23
CA GLY A 271 16.52 21.93 1.29
C GLY A 271 16.03 22.44 -0.07
N TRP A 272 16.34 21.75 -1.18
CA TRP A 272 15.90 22.13 -2.51
C TRP A 272 14.53 21.58 -2.88
N ILE A 273 14.08 20.54 -2.20
CA ILE A 273 12.74 19.96 -2.33
C ILE A 273 12.14 19.68 -0.96
N GLU A 274 10.82 19.61 -0.92
CA GLU A 274 10.05 19.14 0.20
C GLU A 274 9.94 17.60 0.21
N GLU A 275 9.52 17.02 1.32
CA GLU A 275 9.46 15.56 1.49
C GLU A 275 8.50 14.90 0.49
N GLU A 276 7.41 15.57 0.13
CA GLU A 276 6.41 15.11 -0.84
C GLU A 276 6.97 14.94 -2.27
N ARG A 277 8.12 15.57 -2.55
CA ARG A 277 8.83 15.50 -3.82
C ARG A 277 10.02 14.54 -3.81
N LEU A 278 10.22 13.82 -2.70
CA LEU A 278 11.27 12.83 -2.58
C LEU A 278 10.91 11.56 -3.37
N VAL A 279 11.82 11.13 -4.24
CA VAL A 279 11.80 9.78 -4.85
C VAL A 279 12.92 8.96 -4.24
N GLY A 280 12.58 7.83 -3.64
CA GLY A 280 13.53 6.96 -2.96
C GLY A 280 12.92 6.15 -1.84
N LEU A 281 13.75 5.41 -1.14
CA LEU A 281 13.34 4.70 0.07
C LEU A 281 12.95 5.74 1.14
N GLY A 282 11.70 5.71 1.62
CA GLY A 282 11.13 6.71 2.51
C GLY A 282 10.49 7.90 1.80
N GLY A 283 10.36 7.86 0.46
CA GLY A 283 9.63 8.79 -0.37
C GLY A 283 8.73 8.06 -1.37
N ALA A 284 8.30 8.77 -2.42
CA ALA A 284 7.43 8.20 -3.44
C ALA A 284 8.13 7.11 -4.27
N THR A 285 7.42 6.03 -4.55
CA THR A 285 7.74 5.08 -5.61
C THR A 285 6.97 5.48 -6.87
N VAL A 286 7.65 5.58 -8.00
CA VAL A 286 7.10 6.16 -9.22
C VAL A 286 7.30 5.26 -10.43
N LYS A 287 6.37 5.36 -11.41
CA LYS A 287 6.36 4.56 -12.64
C LYS A 287 6.01 5.44 -13.86
N PRO A 288 6.75 6.54 -14.11
CA PRO A 288 6.44 7.45 -15.20
C PRO A 288 6.74 6.81 -16.56
N ASP A 289 6.19 7.43 -17.62
CA ASP A 289 6.59 7.11 -19.00
C ASP A 289 8.03 7.57 -19.28
N LEU A 290 8.45 8.70 -18.67
CA LEU A 290 9.79 9.25 -18.78
C LEU A 290 10.32 9.71 -17.42
N TYR A 291 11.48 9.21 -17.03
CA TYR A 291 12.21 9.63 -15.84
C TYR A 291 13.56 10.25 -16.24
N ILE A 292 13.82 11.49 -15.87
CA ILE A 292 15.11 12.16 -16.13
C ILE A 292 15.83 12.37 -14.80
N ALA A 293 16.97 11.72 -14.61
CA ALA A 293 17.81 11.81 -13.42
C ALA A 293 18.96 12.79 -13.62
N CYS A 294 18.93 13.97 -12.99
CA CYS A 294 19.92 15.02 -13.11
C CYS A 294 20.83 15.06 -11.89
N GLY A 295 22.11 14.71 -12.03
CA GLY A 295 23.07 14.74 -10.94
C GLY A 295 22.76 13.75 -9.81
N ILE A 296 22.06 12.67 -10.10
CA ILE A 296 21.74 11.58 -9.18
C ILE A 296 22.73 10.44 -9.39
N PRO A 297 23.39 9.93 -8.33
CA PRO A 297 24.36 8.84 -8.48
C PRO A 297 23.70 7.51 -8.89
N GLY A 298 22.46 7.27 -8.49
CA GLY A 298 21.75 6.00 -8.74
C GLY A 298 22.11 4.94 -7.72
N ASP A 299 22.14 5.31 -6.44
CA ASP A 299 22.22 4.35 -5.33
C ASP A 299 20.94 3.49 -5.29
N VAL A 300 21.04 2.35 -4.59
CA VAL A 300 19.98 1.34 -4.52
C VAL A 300 18.66 1.92 -4.01
N HIS A 301 18.72 2.84 -3.04
CA HIS A 301 17.51 3.41 -2.43
C HIS A 301 16.73 4.30 -3.40
N HIS A 302 17.44 5.02 -4.28
CA HIS A 302 16.80 5.84 -5.32
C HIS A 302 16.35 4.98 -6.48
N TYR A 303 17.20 4.07 -6.95
CA TYR A 303 16.91 3.17 -8.06
C TYR A 303 15.65 2.35 -7.82
N PHE A 304 15.49 1.77 -6.63
CA PHE A 304 14.34 0.95 -6.28
C PHE A 304 13.00 1.68 -6.48
N ALA A 305 12.98 2.97 -6.19
CA ALA A 305 11.74 3.77 -6.27
C ALA A 305 11.37 4.21 -7.71
N MET A 306 12.29 4.12 -8.68
CA MET A 306 12.06 4.56 -10.05
C MET A 306 12.32 3.50 -11.13
N GLN A 307 12.73 2.30 -10.75
CA GLN A 307 13.14 1.23 -11.67
C GLN A 307 12.06 0.76 -12.66
N GLU A 308 10.79 0.97 -12.32
CA GLU A 308 9.65 0.63 -13.19
C GLU A 308 9.26 1.76 -14.15
N SER A 309 10.08 2.80 -14.25
CA SER A 309 9.93 3.84 -15.28
C SER A 309 10.07 3.21 -16.67
N LYS A 310 9.26 3.65 -17.65
CA LYS A 310 9.32 3.06 -19.01
C LYS A 310 10.56 3.47 -19.78
N PHE A 311 11.05 4.69 -19.57
CA PHE A 311 12.26 5.20 -20.18
C PHE A 311 13.02 6.09 -19.19
N VAL A 312 14.29 5.82 -18.98
CA VAL A 312 15.15 6.52 -18.03
C VAL A 312 16.28 7.25 -18.78
N VAL A 313 16.39 8.54 -18.54
CA VAL A 313 17.49 9.36 -19.00
C VAL A 313 18.35 9.78 -17.82
N ALA A 314 19.65 9.59 -17.89
CA ALA A 314 20.59 10.02 -16.85
C ALA A 314 21.52 11.14 -17.35
N ILE A 315 21.65 12.20 -16.57
CA ILE A 315 22.63 13.28 -16.76
C ILE A 315 23.53 13.33 -15.53
N ASN A 316 24.77 12.96 -15.67
CA ASN A 316 25.72 12.98 -14.56
C ASN A 316 27.14 13.27 -15.05
N LYS A 317 27.90 14.05 -14.26
CA LYS A 317 29.31 14.38 -14.57
C LYS A 317 30.27 13.22 -14.33
N ASP A 318 29.92 12.28 -13.47
CA ASP A 318 30.69 11.07 -13.22
C ASP A 318 30.32 9.99 -14.23
N PRO A 319 31.20 9.61 -15.17
CA PRO A 319 30.91 8.58 -16.16
C PRO A 319 30.73 7.18 -15.54
N ASN A 320 31.16 6.99 -14.30
CA ASN A 320 31.03 5.73 -13.59
C ASN A 320 29.82 5.70 -12.62
N ALA A 321 28.99 6.73 -12.60
CA ALA A 321 27.83 6.77 -11.75
C ALA A 321 26.91 5.56 -12.00
N PRO A 322 26.50 4.83 -10.96
CA PRO A 322 25.67 3.63 -11.09
C PRO A 322 24.38 3.86 -11.88
N ILE A 323 23.84 5.09 -11.90
CA ILE A 323 22.63 5.45 -12.66
C ILE A 323 22.74 5.10 -14.14
N PHE A 324 23.93 5.18 -14.74
CA PHE A 324 24.13 4.84 -16.14
C PHE A 324 23.96 3.34 -16.45
N LYS A 325 24.01 2.47 -15.43
CA LYS A 325 23.78 1.03 -15.64
C LYS A 325 22.31 0.69 -15.85
N VAL A 326 21.43 1.60 -15.43
CA VAL A 326 19.98 1.40 -15.43
C VAL A 326 19.25 2.40 -16.33
N ALA A 327 19.96 3.39 -16.87
CA ALA A 327 19.42 4.37 -17.80
C ALA A 327 19.37 3.80 -19.23
N ASP A 328 18.29 4.08 -19.96
CA ASP A 328 18.14 3.77 -21.39
C ASP A 328 18.96 4.72 -22.25
N ALA A 329 19.13 5.96 -21.79
CA ALA A 329 19.98 6.97 -22.40
C ALA A 329 20.77 7.75 -21.34
N GLY A 330 22.02 8.09 -21.65
CA GLY A 330 22.88 8.80 -20.71
C GLY A 330 23.68 9.91 -21.36
N ILE A 331 23.80 11.02 -20.64
CA ILE A 331 24.67 12.15 -21.01
C ILE A 331 25.70 12.34 -19.91
N VAL A 332 26.97 12.15 -20.25
CA VAL A 332 28.07 12.44 -19.33
C VAL A 332 28.41 13.92 -19.43
N GLY A 333 28.05 14.68 -18.40
CA GLY A 333 28.25 16.13 -18.37
C GLY A 333 27.69 16.76 -17.09
N ASP A 334 28.00 18.00 -16.84
CA ASP A 334 27.44 18.76 -15.73
C ASP A 334 25.96 19.11 -16.06
N PRO A 335 25.00 18.79 -15.20
CA PRO A 335 23.60 19.17 -15.42
C PRO A 335 23.43 20.67 -15.76
N LYS A 336 24.20 21.56 -15.14
CA LYS A 336 24.15 22.99 -15.42
C LYS A 336 24.58 23.37 -16.83
N GLU A 337 25.42 22.56 -17.47
CA GLU A 337 25.87 22.78 -18.85
C GLU A 337 24.98 22.06 -19.87
N VAL A 338 24.40 20.91 -19.48
CA VAL A 338 23.60 20.06 -20.36
C VAL A 338 22.13 20.53 -20.45
N ILE A 339 21.53 20.96 -19.34
CA ILE A 339 20.10 21.32 -19.31
C ILE A 339 19.80 22.57 -20.16
N PRO A 340 20.56 23.67 -20.11
CA PRO A 340 20.23 24.87 -20.88
C PRO A 340 20.11 24.65 -22.40
N PRO A 341 21.05 23.99 -23.08
CA PRO A 341 20.89 23.71 -24.52
C PRO A 341 19.73 22.72 -24.78
N LEU A 342 19.48 21.77 -23.89
CA LEU A 342 18.33 20.87 -24.02
C LEU A 342 17.01 21.63 -23.94
N LEU A 343 16.89 22.59 -23.02
CA LEU A 343 15.72 23.49 -22.93
C LEU A 343 15.54 24.35 -24.19
N ALA A 344 16.64 24.83 -24.77
CA ALA A 344 16.59 25.62 -26.00
C ALA A 344 16.03 24.81 -27.18
N GLU A 345 16.43 23.54 -27.31
CA GLU A 345 15.92 22.66 -28.36
C GLU A 345 14.47 22.28 -28.13
N LEU A 346 14.09 21.96 -26.88
CA LEU A 346 12.70 21.64 -26.54
C LEU A 346 11.72 22.79 -26.81
N ARG A 347 12.15 24.03 -26.58
CA ARG A 347 11.35 25.22 -26.87
C ARG A 347 11.27 25.57 -28.39
N ALA A 348 12.09 24.95 -29.19
CA ALA A 348 12.09 25.12 -30.66
C ALA A 348 11.21 24.10 -31.39
N LEU A 349 10.78 23.04 -30.70
CA LEU A 349 9.84 22.00 -31.19
C LEU A 349 8.39 22.45 -31.01
#